data_3a3b0e18e0ba8e038041731f84068ce6
#
_entry.id   3a3b0e18e0ba8e038041731f84068ce6
#
_cell.length_a   1.000
_cell.length_b   1.000
_cell.length_c   1.000
_cell.angle_alpha   90.00
_cell.angle_beta   90.00
_cell.angle_gamma   90.00
#
_symmetry.space_group_name_H-M   'P 1'
#
loop_
_entity.id
_entity.type
_entity.pdbx_description
1 polymer ?
#
loop_
_entity_poly.entity_id
_entity_poly.type
_entity_poly.pdbx_seq_one_letter_code
_entity_poly.pdbx_strand_id
1 'polypeptide(L)'
;MEKYWKSPEEKEDNSLFHHIAIMCGIFGGTSLVAYAVSLKLISSEATIMLYLLCVFLVVWRTGRFSLGVITSIGSTMVYYYFFASPKFSYHMTTPPRNLLTMRNMISEELVTSGLISQDRQEALIAREKEALTEQLLRLNNDLAGAKSAEAIIGIALSAINEGVGCAAGYVAYDPGGKPGRRYIFQTVGHHTALTWYPMEEDENVRHRIQNGKTIFVRGKQYYEWPLRGHAGLMGAIRIRLAEQENLDRTQIHLMRSIIDNIGMALDRFRTAELRIQAREEATQERFRSTLLRSISHDIRTPLTSISGNAEMLMKATKSEDYRYRMAKNIYDDAQNLSGMVENVLGITRLESGVEIKKEVEVAE
;
A
#
# COMPACT_ATOMS: atom_id res chain seq x y z
N MET A 1 -34.37 20.63 -7.93
CA MET A 1 -33.04 20.01 -7.77
C MET A 1 -32.10 20.46 -8.89
N GLU A 2 -31.95 21.78 -9.09
CA GLU A 2 -31.20 22.34 -10.24
C GLU A 2 -30.19 23.43 -9.81
N LYS A 3 -29.56 23.27 -8.65
CA LYS A 3 -28.75 24.36 -8.07
C LYS A 3 -27.27 24.01 -7.78
N TYR A 4 -26.72 22.88 -8.28
CA TYR A 4 -25.35 22.44 -7.91
C TYR A 4 -24.46 21.97 -9.05
N TRP A 5 -24.75 22.26 -10.30
CA TRP A 5 -23.86 21.97 -11.42
C TRP A 5 -23.50 23.24 -12.18
N LYS A 6 -22.58 24.04 -11.60
CA LYS A 6 -21.83 25.03 -12.39
C LYS A 6 -20.72 24.29 -13.10
N SER A 7 -20.62 24.48 -14.42
CA SER A 7 -19.55 23.91 -15.24
C SER A 7 -18.16 24.29 -14.71
N PRO A 8 -17.11 23.47 -14.88
CA PRO A 8 -15.75 23.79 -14.44
C PRO A 8 -15.28 25.15 -14.97
N GLU A 9 -15.65 25.53 -16.19
CA GLU A 9 -15.34 26.82 -16.82
C GLU A 9 -15.94 28.02 -16.09
N GLU A 10 -17.19 27.92 -15.60
CA GLU A 10 -17.85 29.00 -14.84
C GLU A 10 -17.25 29.20 -13.43
N LYS A 11 -16.65 28.15 -12.84
CA LYS A 11 -15.91 28.26 -11.58
C LYS A 11 -14.54 28.93 -11.77
N GLU A 12 -13.89 28.66 -12.87
CA GLU A 12 -12.56 29.22 -13.21
C GLU A 12 -12.66 30.71 -13.53
N ASP A 13 -13.67 31.12 -14.26
CA ASP A 13 -13.92 32.53 -14.65
C ASP A 13 -14.27 33.39 -13.42
N ASN A 14 -15.14 32.93 -12.52
CA ASN A 14 -15.45 33.62 -11.26
C ASN A 14 -14.23 33.75 -10.32
N SER A 15 -13.34 32.78 -10.35
CA SER A 15 -12.09 32.82 -9.58
C SER A 15 -11.11 33.84 -10.14
N LEU A 16 -11.02 34.00 -11.45
CA LEU A 16 -10.16 34.96 -12.10
C LEU A 16 -10.61 36.40 -11.81
N PHE A 17 -11.92 36.72 -11.94
CA PHE A 17 -12.48 38.02 -11.60
C PHE A 17 -12.23 38.40 -10.14
N HIS A 18 -12.35 37.45 -9.22
CA HIS A 18 -12.08 37.71 -7.81
C HIS A 18 -10.59 38.04 -7.56
N HIS A 19 -9.67 37.36 -8.23
CA HIS A 19 -8.25 37.62 -8.11
C HIS A 19 -7.84 38.95 -8.74
N ILE A 20 -8.44 39.34 -9.86
CA ILE A 20 -8.25 40.67 -10.48
C ILE A 20 -8.79 41.76 -9.57
N ALA A 21 -9.95 41.59 -8.97
CA ALA A 21 -10.51 42.55 -8.02
C ALA A 21 -9.61 42.76 -6.80
N ILE A 22 -9.03 41.70 -6.24
CA ILE A 22 -8.04 41.76 -5.15
C ILE A 22 -6.79 42.51 -5.60
N MET A 23 -6.25 42.22 -6.80
CA MET A 23 -5.10 42.90 -7.36
C MET A 23 -5.36 44.40 -7.48
N CYS A 24 -6.49 44.81 -8.08
CA CYS A 24 -6.85 46.20 -8.22
C CYS A 24 -7.05 46.91 -6.86
N GLY A 25 -7.63 46.24 -5.88
CA GLY A 25 -7.81 46.78 -4.54
C GLY A 25 -6.48 47.01 -3.79
N ILE A 26 -5.58 46.05 -3.83
CA ILE A 26 -4.24 46.18 -3.20
C ILE A 26 -3.41 47.24 -3.94
N PHE A 27 -3.40 47.21 -5.26
CA PHE A 27 -2.65 48.16 -6.07
C PHE A 27 -3.14 49.61 -5.89
N GLY A 28 -4.46 49.84 -5.93
CA GLY A 28 -5.06 51.16 -5.70
C GLY A 28 -4.80 51.67 -4.27
N GLY A 29 -4.99 50.81 -3.27
CA GLY A 29 -4.70 51.15 -1.86
C GLY A 29 -3.22 51.53 -1.65
N THR A 30 -2.31 50.73 -2.20
CA THR A 30 -0.86 51.00 -2.07
C THR A 30 -0.48 52.29 -2.82
N SER A 31 -1.04 52.56 -4.00
CA SER A 31 -0.80 53.78 -4.75
C SER A 31 -1.28 55.01 -3.98
N LEU A 32 -2.42 54.93 -3.30
CA LEU A 32 -2.94 56.02 -2.47
C LEU A 32 -2.05 56.28 -1.24
N VAL A 33 -1.58 55.22 -0.57
CA VAL A 33 -0.61 55.33 0.53
C VAL A 33 0.72 55.92 0.03
N ALA A 34 1.24 55.46 -1.12
CA ALA A 34 2.46 56.01 -1.73
C ALA A 34 2.34 57.50 -2.05
N TYR A 35 1.19 57.95 -2.55
CA TYR A 35 0.91 59.35 -2.76
C TYR A 35 0.87 60.16 -1.48
N ALA A 36 0.19 59.66 -0.42
CA ALA A 36 0.14 60.32 0.89
C ALA A 36 1.53 60.43 1.57
N VAL A 37 2.36 59.38 1.44
CA VAL A 37 3.76 59.36 1.92
C VAL A 37 4.62 60.37 1.16
N SER A 38 4.46 60.49 -0.15
CA SER A 38 5.22 61.44 -1.01
C SER A 38 4.93 62.91 -0.67
N LEU A 39 3.78 63.21 -0.10
CA LEU A 39 3.43 64.59 0.39
C LEU A 39 4.17 64.98 1.66
N LYS A 40 4.56 63.98 2.50
CA LYS A 40 5.20 64.22 3.81
C LYS A 40 6.69 63.88 3.83
N LEU A 41 7.12 62.87 3.08
CA LEU A 41 8.48 62.32 3.03
C LEU A 41 9.00 62.44 1.59
N ILE A 42 10.07 63.15 1.38
CA ILE A 42 10.68 63.46 0.05
C ILE A 42 11.56 62.29 -0.44
N SER A 43 11.51 61.10 0.15
CA SER A 43 12.38 59.99 -0.28
C SER A 43 11.74 59.09 -1.31
N SER A 44 12.32 59.08 -2.51
CA SER A 44 11.94 58.16 -3.61
C SER A 44 12.10 56.69 -3.24
N GLU A 45 12.99 56.35 -2.30
CA GLU A 45 13.30 54.99 -1.88
C GLU A 45 12.14 54.33 -1.11
N ALA A 46 11.45 55.10 -0.22
CA ALA A 46 10.28 54.62 0.50
C ALA A 46 9.12 54.24 -0.45
N THR A 47 8.96 55.00 -1.53
CA THR A 47 7.92 54.69 -2.54
C THR A 47 8.22 53.42 -3.33
N ILE A 48 9.49 53.17 -3.65
CA ILE A 48 9.91 51.91 -4.31
C ILE A 48 9.62 50.71 -3.40
N MET A 49 9.97 50.79 -2.12
CA MET A 49 9.69 49.72 -1.15
C MET A 49 8.17 49.44 -0.98
N LEU A 50 7.34 50.49 -1.05
CA LEU A 50 5.87 50.31 -1.01
C LEU A 50 5.34 49.56 -2.21
N TYR A 51 5.85 49.83 -3.42
CA TYR A 51 5.43 49.08 -4.61
C TYR A 51 5.97 47.65 -4.63
N LEU A 52 7.17 47.41 -4.12
CA LEU A 52 7.70 46.07 -3.94
C LEU A 52 6.82 45.26 -2.96
N LEU A 53 6.38 45.87 -1.84
CA LEU A 53 5.43 45.28 -0.91
C LEU A 53 4.06 45.03 -1.58
N CYS A 54 3.63 45.93 -2.47
CA CYS A 54 2.39 45.75 -3.23
C CYS A 54 2.42 44.46 -4.10
N VAL A 55 3.48 44.27 -4.88
CA VAL A 55 3.66 43.10 -5.73
C VAL A 55 3.72 41.83 -4.83
N PHE A 56 4.47 41.88 -3.73
CA PHE A 56 4.51 40.80 -2.77
C PHE A 56 3.11 40.42 -2.27
N LEU A 57 2.31 41.39 -1.81
CA LEU A 57 0.96 41.15 -1.28
C LEU A 57 0.00 40.60 -2.35
N VAL A 58 0.08 41.10 -3.59
CA VAL A 58 -0.73 40.61 -4.71
C VAL A 58 -0.40 39.14 -4.98
N VAL A 59 0.87 38.79 -5.15
CA VAL A 59 1.28 37.40 -5.44
C VAL A 59 0.98 36.49 -4.25
N TRP A 60 1.27 36.94 -3.04
CA TRP A 60 0.96 36.17 -1.82
C TRP A 60 -0.54 35.87 -1.68
N ARG A 61 -1.41 36.86 -2.01
CA ARG A 61 -2.87 36.72 -1.88
C ARG A 61 -3.50 35.94 -3.03
N THR A 62 -3.04 36.14 -4.26
CA THR A 62 -3.62 35.52 -5.47
C THR A 62 -2.96 34.19 -5.84
N GLY A 63 -1.68 34.00 -5.50
CA GLY A 63 -0.89 32.82 -5.86
C GLY A 63 -0.58 32.68 -7.35
N ARG A 64 -0.85 33.73 -8.16
CA ARG A 64 -0.66 33.69 -9.61
C ARG A 64 0.51 34.58 -10.02
N PHE A 65 1.57 33.96 -10.57
CA PHE A 65 2.74 34.69 -11.10
C PHE A 65 2.37 35.73 -12.13
N SER A 66 1.44 35.44 -13.04
CA SER A 66 1.00 36.37 -14.10
C SER A 66 0.43 37.68 -13.55
N LEU A 67 -0.34 37.66 -12.45
CA LEU A 67 -0.85 38.89 -11.82
C LEU A 67 0.27 39.68 -11.13
N GLY A 68 1.29 39.01 -10.60
CA GLY A 68 2.50 39.64 -10.10
C GLY A 68 3.25 40.44 -11.19
N VAL A 69 3.43 39.83 -12.35
CA VAL A 69 4.08 40.49 -13.50
C VAL A 69 3.29 41.72 -13.96
N ILE A 70 1.98 41.61 -14.08
CA ILE A 70 1.10 42.73 -14.47
C ILE A 70 1.21 43.87 -13.44
N THR A 71 1.17 43.53 -12.15
CA THR A 71 1.31 44.50 -11.05
C THR A 71 2.67 45.15 -11.04
N SER A 72 3.76 44.41 -11.32
CA SER A 72 5.13 44.93 -11.43
C SER A 72 5.28 45.96 -12.54
N ILE A 73 4.77 45.68 -13.72
CA ILE A 73 4.78 46.63 -14.82
C ILE A 73 3.93 47.84 -14.47
N GLY A 74 2.76 47.67 -13.91
CA GLY A 74 1.88 48.75 -13.46
C GLY A 74 2.50 49.64 -12.40
N SER A 75 3.13 49.04 -11.36
CA SER A 75 3.79 49.76 -10.27
C SER A 75 4.95 50.61 -10.79
N THR A 76 5.76 50.05 -11.70
CA THR A 76 6.87 50.77 -12.34
C THR A 76 6.35 51.94 -13.16
N MET A 77 5.26 51.78 -13.94
CA MET A 77 4.67 52.88 -14.73
C MET A 77 4.11 53.99 -13.84
N VAL A 78 3.37 53.63 -12.77
CA VAL A 78 2.81 54.60 -11.83
C VAL A 78 3.92 55.33 -11.07
N TYR A 79 4.94 54.57 -10.58
CA TYR A 79 6.11 55.19 -9.96
C TYR A 79 6.75 56.20 -10.87
N TYR A 80 7.03 55.85 -12.14
CA TYR A 80 7.70 56.70 -13.12
C TYR A 80 6.88 57.96 -13.41
N TYR A 81 5.57 57.84 -13.59
CA TYR A 81 4.72 59.00 -13.92
C TYR A 81 4.52 59.97 -12.76
N PHE A 82 4.29 59.49 -11.53
CA PHE A 82 3.94 60.36 -10.40
C PHE A 82 5.15 60.77 -9.51
N PHE A 83 6.17 59.94 -9.44
CA PHE A 83 7.23 60.10 -8.43
C PHE A 83 8.62 60.36 -9.02
N ALA A 84 8.90 59.93 -10.27
CA ALA A 84 10.16 60.22 -10.91
C ALA A 84 10.20 61.67 -11.42
N SER A 85 11.37 62.31 -11.40
CA SER A 85 11.56 63.70 -11.89
C SER A 85 11.99 63.67 -13.35
N PRO A 86 11.39 64.48 -14.25
CA PRO A 86 10.30 65.46 -14.04
C PRO A 86 8.95 64.80 -13.89
N LYS A 87 8.16 65.21 -12.89
CA LYS A 87 6.83 64.64 -12.60
C LYS A 87 5.86 64.89 -13.75
N PHE A 88 4.90 63.96 -13.94
CA PHE A 88 3.84 64.03 -14.99
C PHE A 88 4.30 64.02 -16.41
N SER A 89 5.47 63.48 -16.72
CA SER A 89 6.03 63.44 -18.07
C SER A 89 6.48 62.02 -18.45
N TYR A 90 6.03 61.53 -19.60
CA TYR A 90 6.55 60.32 -20.23
C TYR A 90 7.63 60.59 -21.30
N HIS A 91 8.36 61.76 -21.19
CA HIS A 91 9.41 62.07 -22.15
C HIS A 91 10.52 61.02 -22.11
N MET A 92 10.80 60.40 -23.26
CA MET A 92 11.81 59.33 -23.41
C MET A 92 13.27 59.81 -23.22
N THR A 93 13.51 61.11 -23.03
CA THR A 93 14.82 61.65 -22.66
C THR A 93 15.09 61.50 -21.18
N THR A 94 15.03 60.26 -20.68
CA THR A 94 15.28 59.99 -19.28
C THR A 94 16.78 59.94 -18.98
N PRO A 95 17.23 60.53 -17.85
CA PRO A 95 18.60 60.37 -17.40
C PRO A 95 18.93 58.89 -17.21
N PRO A 96 20.17 58.42 -17.50
CA PRO A 96 20.58 57.01 -17.36
C PRO A 96 20.27 56.42 -15.98
N ARG A 97 20.24 57.27 -14.96
CA ARG A 97 19.90 56.91 -13.57
C ARG A 97 18.45 56.40 -13.41
N ASN A 98 17.49 56.99 -14.11
CA ASN A 98 16.09 56.61 -14.02
C ASN A 98 15.82 55.28 -14.76
N LEU A 99 16.50 55.01 -15.88
CA LEU A 99 16.46 53.73 -16.57
C LEU A 99 17.02 52.60 -15.71
N LEU A 100 18.09 52.86 -14.96
CA LEU A 100 18.68 51.90 -14.05
C LEU A 100 17.70 51.52 -12.92
N THR A 101 17.03 52.54 -12.31
CA THR A 101 16.04 52.34 -11.26
C THR A 101 14.85 51.55 -11.78
N MET A 102 14.32 51.85 -12.95
CA MET A 102 13.23 51.13 -13.59
C MET A 102 13.58 49.64 -13.84
N ARG A 103 14.78 49.38 -14.39
CA ARG A 103 15.28 48.03 -14.60
C ARG A 103 15.38 47.24 -13.28
N ASN A 104 15.93 47.89 -12.24
CA ASN A 104 16.09 47.22 -10.95
C ASN A 104 14.74 46.92 -10.28
N MET A 105 13.79 47.86 -10.30
CA MET A 105 12.42 47.61 -9.80
C MET A 105 11.79 46.42 -10.49
N ILE A 106 11.77 46.40 -11.82
CA ILE A 106 11.18 45.27 -12.58
C ILE A 106 11.90 43.95 -12.25
N SER A 107 13.24 43.96 -12.17
CA SER A 107 13.98 42.71 -11.87
C SER A 107 13.72 42.21 -10.45
N GLU A 108 13.69 43.10 -9.44
CA GLU A 108 13.39 42.72 -8.04
C GLU A 108 11.97 42.21 -7.88
N GLU A 109 10.99 42.86 -8.50
CA GLU A 109 9.58 42.47 -8.48
C GLU A 109 9.33 41.15 -9.20
N LEU A 110 10.00 40.89 -10.33
CA LEU A 110 9.91 39.61 -11.03
C LEU A 110 10.52 38.46 -10.24
N VAL A 111 11.69 38.66 -9.63
CA VAL A 111 12.33 37.67 -8.78
C VAL A 111 11.44 37.34 -7.55
N THR A 112 10.92 38.38 -6.87
CA THR A 112 10.06 38.23 -5.73
C THR A 112 8.76 37.48 -6.10
N SER A 113 8.14 37.83 -7.22
CA SER A 113 6.95 37.18 -7.75
C SER A 113 7.21 35.69 -8.09
N GLY A 114 8.37 35.41 -8.70
CA GLY A 114 8.79 34.05 -9.04
C GLY A 114 8.99 33.17 -7.80
N LEU A 115 9.74 33.66 -6.82
CA LEU A 115 10.01 32.92 -5.58
C LEU A 115 8.75 32.57 -4.80
N ILE A 116 7.84 33.54 -4.61
CA ILE A 116 6.59 33.32 -3.86
C ILE A 116 5.69 32.32 -4.58
N SER A 117 5.60 32.40 -5.91
CA SER A 117 4.80 31.47 -6.71
C SER A 117 5.36 30.04 -6.63
N GLN A 118 6.69 29.89 -6.67
CA GLN A 118 7.36 28.61 -6.55
C GLN A 118 7.14 27.98 -5.16
N ASP A 119 7.40 28.73 -4.09
CA ASP A 119 7.21 28.28 -2.71
C ASP A 119 5.78 27.78 -2.47
N ARG A 120 4.80 28.48 -3.02
CA ARG A 120 3.40 28.09 -2.87
C ARG A 120 3.06 26.81 -3.64
N GLN A 121 3.61 26.64 -4.84
CA GLN A 121 3.44 25.39 -5.60
C GLN A 121 4.10 24.21 -4.87
N GLU A 122 5.32 24.41 -4.37
CA GLU A 122 6.02 23.37 -3.61
C GLU A 122 5.26 22.98 -2.34
N ALA A 123 4.71 23.98 -1.62
CA ALA A 123 3.88 23.74 -0.44
C ALA A 123 2.57 22.97 -0.75
N LEU A 124 1.93 23.23 -1.89
CA LEU A 124 0.75 22.49 -2.33
C LEU A 124 1.10 21.03 -2.67
N ILE A 125 2.15 20.82 -3.45
CA ILE A 125 2.63 19.48 -3.82
C ILE A 125 3.06 18.69 -2.57
N ALA A 126 3.71 19.37 -1.61
CA ALA A 126 4.11 18.74 -0.36
C ALA A 126 2.90 18.28 0.47
N ARG A 127 1.84 19.10 0.58
CA ARG A 127 0.60 18.75 1.28
C ARG A 127 -0.15 17.61 0.60
N GLU A 128 -0.21 17.60 -0.74
CA GLU A 128 -0.83 16.48 -1.47
C GLU A 128 -0.08 15.17 -1.24
N LYS A 129 1.26 15.20 -1.27
CA LYS A 129 2.09 14.03 -0.96
C LYS A 129 1.92 13.55 0.48
N GLU A 130 1.83 14.49 1.43
CA GLU A 130 1.62 14.17 2.85
C GLU A 130 0.26 13.49 3.06
N ALA A 131 -0.82 14.05 2.48
CA ALA A 131 -2.16 13.47 2.54
C ALA A 131 -2.20 12.06 1.93
N LEU A 132 -1.57 11.86 0.76
CA LEU A 132 -1.45 10.57 0.11
C LEU A 132 -0.68 9.56 0.99
N THR A 133 0.43 9.99 1.58
CA THR A 133 1.24 9.15 2.46
C THR A 133 0.45 8.73 3.70
N GLU A 134 -0.30 9.66 4.30
CA GLU A 134 -1.17 9.36 5.44
C GLU A 134 -2.27 8.34 5.11
N GLN A 135 -2.90 8.47 3.95
CA GLN A 135 -3.89 7.49 3.47
C GLN A 135 -3.28 6.10 3.29
N LEU A 136 -2.10 6.00 2.68
CA LEU A 136 -1.40 4.73 2.50
C LEU A 136 -0.93 4.12 3.83
N LEU A 137 -0.51 4.93 4.80
CA LEU A 137 -0.16 4.46 6.14
C LEU A 137 -1.39 3.92 6.89
N ARG A 138 -2.53 4.60 6.82
CA ARG A 138 -3.80 4.11 7.39
C ARG A 138 -4.19 2.78 6.76
N LEU A 139 -4.18 2.70 5.44
CA LEU A 139 -4.44 1.45 4.71
C LEU A 139 -3.52 0.31 5.16
N ASN A 140 -2.22 0.56 5.27
CA ASN A 140 -1.26 -0.44 5.73
C ASN A 140 -1.53 -0.92 7.16
N ASN A 141 -1.91 -0.02 8.07
CA ASN A 141 -2.28 -0.38 9.44
C ASN A 141 -3.56 -1.22 9.48
N ASP A 142 -4.58 -0.85 8.70
CA ASP A 142 -5.84 -1.60 8.61
C ASP A 142 -5.62 -3.00 8.01
N LEU A 143 -4.82 -3.10 6.95
CA LEU A 143 -4.43 -4.37 6.34
C LEU A 143 -3.59 -5.24 7.29
N ALA A 144 -2.74 -4.66 8.13
CA ALA A 144 -1.95 -5.38 9.12
C ALA A 144 -2.81 -5.95 10.26
N GLY A 145 -3.91 -5.27 10.60
CA GLY A 145 -4.88 -5.71 11.60
C GLY A 145 -5.91 -6.72 11.11
N ALA A 146 -5.98 -6.98 9.82
CA ALA A 146 -6.96 -7.87 9.22
C ALA A 146 -6.74 -9.34 9.63
N LYS A 147 -7.81 -10.00 10.05
CA LYS A 147 -7.78 -11.39 10.60
C LYS A 147 -8.16 -12.46 9.56
N SER A 148 -8.55 -12.07 8.37
CA SER A 148 -8.91 -12.98 7.27
C SER A 148 -8.61 -12.36 5.90
N ALA A 149 -8.47 -13.19 4.87
CA ALA A 149 -8.32 -12.74 3.50
C ALA A 149 -9.51 -11.90 3.02
N GLU A 150 -10.73 -12.24 3.46
CA GLU A 150 -11.96 -11.48 3.15
C GLU A 150 -11.94 -10.08 3.77
N ALA A 151 -11.44 -9.98 5.02
CA ALA A 151 -11.26 -8.67 5.67
C ALA A 151 -10.26 -7.80 4.92
N ILE A 152 -9.12 -8.36 4.47
CA ILE A 152 -8.13 -7.68 3.64
C ILE A 152 -8.78 -7.15 2.37
N ILE A 153 -9.57 -8.00 1.67
CA ILE A 153 -10.27 -7.61 0.43
C ILE A 153 -11.30 -6.51 0.71
N GLY A 154 -12.08 -6.61 1.78
CA GLY A 154 -13.05 -5.59 2.16
C GLY A 154 -12.41 -4.22 2.41
N ILE A 155 -11.33 -4.18 3.20
CA ILE A 155 -10.54 -2.96 3.45
C ILE A 155 -10.00 -2.40 2.12
N ALA A 156 -9.47 -3.27 1.27
CA ALA A 156 -8.92 -2.91 -0.03
C ALA A 156 -9.93 -2.24 -0.95
N LEU A 157 -11.12 -2.84 -1.10
CA LEU A 157 -12.18 -2.31 -1.96
C LEU A 157 -12.70 -0.98 -1.41
N SER A 158 -12.82 -0.83 -0.09
CA SER A 158 -13.18 0.43 0.56
C SER A 158 -12.14 1.53 0.31
N ALA A 159 -10.86 1.21 0.44
CA ALA A 159 -9.77 2.15 0.18
C ALA A 159 -9.71 2.61 -1.28
N ILE A 160 -10.01 1.72 -2.23
CA ILE A 160 -10.10 2.09 -3.66
C ILE A 160 -11.28 3.03 -3.87
N ASN A 161 -12.43 2.75 -3.28
CA ASN A 161 -13.61 3.60 -3.41
C ASN A 161 -13.39 5.00 -2.78
N GLU A 162 -12.80 5.06 -1.59
CA GLU A 162 -12.53 6.32 -0.88
C GLU A 162 -11.42 7.15 -1.54
N GLY A 163 -10.33 6.49 -1.95
CA GLY A 163 -9.14 7.17 -2.47
C GLY A 163 -9.22 7.48 -3.96
N VAL A 164 -9.84 6.61 -4.76
CA VAL A 164 -9.89 6.74 -6.23
C VAL A 164 -11.27 7.17 -6.71
N GLY A 165 -12.32 6.92 -5.90
CA GLY A 165 -13.69 7.31 -6.21
C GLY A 165 -14.40 6.37 -7.18
N CYS A 166 -13.91 5.14 -7.37
CA CYS A 166 -14.51 4.15 -8.26
C CYS A 166 -14.94 2.89 -7.52
N ALA A 167 -16.01 2.24 -8.01
CA ALA A 167 -16.43 0.95 -7.51
C ALA A 167 -15.52 -0.17 -8.04
N ALA A 168 -15.06 -1.03 -7.15
CA ALA A 168 -14.13 -2.09 -7.48
C ALA A 168 -14.64 -3.47 -7.07
N GLY A 169 -14.15 -4.50 -7.74
CA GLY A 169 -14.38 -5.89 -7.39
C GLY A 169 -13.07 -6.67 -7.27
N TYR A 170 -13.12 -7.82 -6.64
CA TYR A 170 -11.99 -8.72 -6.48
C TYR A 170 -12.31 -10.12 -7.00
N VAL A 171 -11.43 -10.68 -7.81
CA VAL A 171 -11.44 -12.08 -8.23
C VAL A 171 -10.20 -12.78 -7.71
N ALA A 172 -10.40 -13.90 -7.01
CA ALA A 172 -9.29 -14.75 -6.56
C ALA A 172 -8.76 -15.60 -7.71
N TYR A 173 -7.45 -15.87 -7.70
CA TYR A 173 -6.80 -16.80 -8.62
C TYR A 173 -6.19 -17.97 -7.83
N ASP A 174 -6.31 -19.17 -8.37
CA ASP A 174 -5.66 -20.34 -7.80
C ASP A 174 -4.13 -20.33 -8.07
N PRO A 175 -3.33 -21.20 -7.46
CA PRO A 175 -1.89 -21.29 -7.71
C PRO A 175 -1.57 -21.65 -9.18
N GLY A 176 -2.49 -22.26 -9.92
CA GLY A 176 -2.38 -22.55 -11.35
C GLY A 176 -2.75 -21.37 -12.25
N GLY A 177 -3.10 -20.21 -11.64
CA GLY A 177 -3.46 -19.01 -12.35
C GLY A 177 -4.84 -19.06 -13.01
N LYS A 178 -5.75 -19.91 -12.52
CA LYS A 178 -7.17 -19.93 -12.97
C LYS A 178 -7.99 -19.02 -12.08
N PRO A 179 -8.88 -18.18 -12.64
CA PRO A 179 -9.78 -17.35 -11.85
C PRO A 179 -10.82 -18.22 -11.13
N GLY A 180 -11.21 -17.79 -9.94
CA GLY A 180 -12.32 -18.38 -9.21
C GLY A 180 -13.64 -18.27 -9.96
N ARG A 181 -14.60 -19.16 -9.66
CA ARG A 181 -15.93 -19.18 -10.32
C ARG A 181 -16.80 -17.97 -9.98
N ARG A 182 -16.45 -17.20 -8.97
CA ARG A 182 -17.19 -16.02 -8.47
C ARG A 182 -16.21 -14.91 -8.13
N TYR A 183 -16.67 -13.67 -8.23
CA TYR A 183 -15.94 -12.50 -7.78
C TYR A 183 -16.81 -11.66 -6.85
N ILE A 184 -16.19 -10.92 -5.94
CA ILE A 184 -16.85 -9.97 -5.06
C ILE A 184 -16.79 -8.61 -5.72
N PHE A 185 -17.90 -7.88 -5.74
CA PHE A 185 -17.95 -6.50 -6.21
C PHE A 185 -18.58 -5.62 -5.13
N GLN A 186 -17.94 -4.47 -4.88
CA GLN A 186 -18.45 -3.47 -3.95
C GLN A 186 -19.39 -2.52 -4.71
N THR A 187 -20.65 -2.51 -4.33
CA THR A 187 -21.62 -1.58 -4.88
C THR A 187 -21.64 -0.32 -4.04
N VAL A 188 -21.42 0.83 -4.67
CA VAL A 188 -21.46 2.14 -4.02
C VAL A 188 -22.91 2.65 -4.03
N GLY A 189 -23.51 2.79 -2.84
CA GLY A 189 -24.86 3.27 -2.64
C GLY A 189 -25.05 3.73 -1.19
N HIS A 190 -26.29 3.97 -0.74
CA HIS A 190 -26.59 4.32 0.67
C HIS A 190 -26.08 3.28 1.69
N HIS A 191 -25.81 2.05 1.25
CA HIS A 191 -25.11 1.02 2.01
C HIS A 191 -24.06 0.38 1.11
N THR A 192 -22.81 0.38 1.57
CA THR A 192 -21.71 -0.34 0.91
C THR A 192 -21.95 -1.84 1.11
N ALA A 193 -22.31 -2.55 0.05
CA ALA A 193 -22.56 -3.98 0.09
C ALA A 193 -21.54 -4.73 -0.78
N LEU A 194 -20.99 -5.81 -0.23
CA LEU A 194 -20.18 -6.77 -0.97
C LEU A 194 -21.11 -7.83 -1.55
N THR A 195 -21.20 -7.88 -2.88
CA THR A 195 -22.07 -8.83 -3.58
C THR A 195 -21.26 -9.78 -4.44
N TRP A 196 -21.64 -11.06 -4.41
CA TRP A 196 -20.99 -12.10 -5.19
C TRP A 196 -21.63 -12.22 -6.58
N TYR A 197 -20.82 -12.18 -7.61
CA TYR A 197 -21.21 -12.35 -9.01
C TYR A 197 -20.56 -13.58 -9.63
N PRO A 198 -21.22 -14.26 -10.60
CA PRO A 198 -20.58 -15.31 -11.37
C PRO A 198 -19.48 -14.73 -12.27
N MET A 199 -18.38 -15.47 -12.39
CA MET A 199 -17.24 -15.07 -13.22
C MET A 199 -17.47 -15.56 -14.65
N GLU A 200 -17.47 -14.63 -15.62
CA GLU A 200 -17.29 -14.96 -17.03
C GLU A 200 -15.80 -14.97 -17.35
N GLU A 201 -15.28 -16.12 -17.75
CA GLU A 201 -13.88 -16.30 -18.07
C GLU A 201 -13.57 -15.69 -19.45
N ASP A 202 -12.60 -14.78 -19.50
CA ASP A 202 -12.01 -14.28 -20.75
C ASP A 202 -10.57 -14.82 -20.85
N GLU A 203 -10.37 -15.84 -21.69
CA GLU A 203 -9.07 -16.50 -21.86
C GLU A 203 -7.96 -15.52 -22.30
N ASN A 204 -8.30 -14.52 -23.12
CA ASN A 204 -7.33 -13.52 -23.56
C ASN A 204 -6.85 -12.65 -22.39
N VAL A 205 -7.76 -12.24 -21.52
CA VAL A 205 -7.43 -11.47 -20.32
C VAL A 205 -6.59 -12.29 -19.37
N ARG A 206 -6.97 -13.55 -19.14
CA ARG A 206 -6.23 -14.49 -18.30
C ARG A 206 -4.79 -14.67 -18.77
N HIS A 207 -4.59 -14.99 -20.06
CA HIS A 207 -3.26 -15.17 -20.62
C HIS A 207 -2.38 -13.92 -20.49
N ARG A 208 -2.95 -12.73 -20.70
CA ARG A 208 -2.25 -11.45 -20.56
C ARG A 208 -1.89 -11.13 -19.11
N ILE A 209 -2.76 -11.47 -18.16
CA ILE A 209 -2.50 -11.31 -16.73
C ILE A 209 -1.38 -12.24 -16.26
N GLN A 210 -1.39 -13.51 -16.71
CA GLN A 210 -0.39 -14.49 -16.31
C GLN A 210 0.99 -14.18 -16.89
N ASN A 211 1.08 -13.85 -18.17
CA ASN A 211 2.34 -13.72 -18.91
C ASN A 211 2.83 -12.27 -19.01
N GLY A 212 1.99 -11.28 -18.69
CA GLY A 212 2.31 -9.86 -18.83
C GLY A 212 2.86 -9.23 -17.54
N LYS A 213 3.84 -8.33 -17.69
CA LYS A 213 4.25 -7.38 -16.64
C LYS A 213 3.41 -6.08 -16.67
N THR A 214 2.19 -6.16 -17.21
CA THR A 214 1.30 -5.01 -17.37
C THR A 214 0.69 -4.60 -16.04
N ILE A 215 0.51 -3.29 -15.86
CA ILE A 215 -0.11 -2.72 -14.65
C ILE A 215 -1.58 -3.13 -14.58
N PHE A 216 -2.28 -3.09 -15.70
CA PHE A 216 -3.66 -3.54 -15.84
C PHE A 216 -3.92 -4.09 -17.24
N VAL A 217 -4.97 -4.90 -17.38
CA VAL A 217 -5.39 -5.52 -18.64
C VAL A 217 -6.84 -5.14 -18.94
N ARG A 218 -7.09 -4.64 -20.14
CA ARG A 218 -8.45 -4.34 -20.60
C ARG A 218 -9.17 -5.63 -21.02
N GLY A 219 -10.26 -5.95 -20.36
CA GLY A 219 -11.23 -6.98 -20.75
C GLY A 219 -12.43 -6.40 -21.49
N LYS A 220 -13.51 -7.19 -21.65
CA LYS A 220 -14.74 -6.77 -22.34
C LYS A 220 -15.55 -5.73 -21.57
N GLN A 221 -15.68 -5.87 -20.27
CA GLN A 221 -16.50 -5.01 -19.40
C GLN A 221 -15.69 -4.34 -18.28
N TYR A 222 -14.51 -4.86 -17.95
CA TYR A 222 -13.69 -4.45 -16.84
C TYR A 222 -12.24 -4.28 -17.25
N TYR A 223 -11.54 -3.37 -16.57
CA TYR A 223 -10.10 -3.41 -16.44
C TYR A 223 -9.74 -4.30 -15.27
N GLU A 224 -8.76 -5.16 -15.44
CA GLU A 224 -8.25 -6.05 -14.42
C GLU A 224 -6.84 -5.67 -14.01
N TRP A 225 -6.67 -5.42 -12.73
CA TRP A 225 -5.40 -5.05 -12.10
C TRP A 225 -4.88 -6.26 -11.33
N PRO A 226 -3.81 -6.92 -11.79
CA PRO A 226 -3.31 -8.14 -11.16
C PRO A 226 -2.71 -7.87 -9.79
N LEU A 227 -3.11 -8.65 -8.79
CA LEU A 227 -2.52 -8.71 -7.47
C LEU A 227 -1.44 -9.78 -7.44
N ARG A 228 -0.19 -9.36 -7.28
CA ARG A 228 0.97 -10.25 -7.28
C ARG A 228 1.63 -10.25 -5.92
N GLY A 229 1.89 -11.46 -5.39
CA GLY A 229 2.73 -11.70 -4.23
C GLY A 229 4.03 -12.40 -4.62
N HIS A 230 4.83 -12.81 -3.65
CA HIS A 230 6.07 -13.56 -3.88
C HIS A 230 5.82 -14.91 -4.58
N ALA A 231 4.71 -15.56 -4.26
CA ALA A 231 4.33 -16.85 -4.84
C ALA A 231 3.66 -16.75 -6.23
N GLY A 232 3.50 -15.54 -6.78
CA GLY A 232 2.89 -15.32 -8.09
C GLY A 232 1.58 -14.53 -8.04
N LEU A 233 0.70 -14.81 -9.00
CA LEU A 233 -0.62 -14.17 -9.13
C LEU A 233 -1.57 -14.71 -8.06
N MET A 234 -2.14 -13.83 -7.24
CA MET A 234 -3.07 -14.19 -6.16
C MET A 234 -4.51 -13.81 -6.47
N GLY A 235 -4.70 -12.82 -7.31
CA GLY A 235 -6.01 -12.31 -7.67
C GLY A 235 -5.92 -11.14 -8.63
N ALA A 236 -7.06 -10.52 -8.91
CA ALA A 236 -7.13 -9.27 -9.65
C ALA A 236 -8.24 -8.36 -9.09
N ILE A 237 -7.98 -7.06 -9.10
CA ILE A 237 -9.01 -6.05 -8.88
C ILE A 237 -9.65 -5.70 -10.20
N ARG A 238 -10.99 -5.64 -10.21
CA ARG A 238 -11.81 -5.31 -11.37
C ARG A 238 -12.42 -3.93 -11.22
N ILE A 239 -12.30 -3.11 -12.26
CA ILE A 239 -12.93 -1.79 -12.34
C ILE A 239 -13.69 -1.72 -13.66
N ARG A 240 -14.87 -1.13 -13.66
CA ARG A 240 -15.66 -0.96 -14.89
C ARG A 240 -14.93 -0.06 -15.87
N LEU A 241 -15.06 -0.36 -17.18
CA LEU A 241 -14.40 0.39 -18.25
C LEU A 241 -14.70 1.90 -18.17
N ALA A 242 -15.99 2.26 -17.98
CA ALA A 242 -16.42 3.65 -17.91
C ALA A 242 -15.81 4.42 -16.73
N GLU A 243 -15.54 3.76 -15.61
CA GLU A 243 -14.91 4.39 -14.43
C GLU A 243 -13.40 4.53 -14.62
N GLN A 244 -12.74 3.51 -15.17
CA GLN A 244 -11.30 3.52 -15.42
C GLN A 244 -10.88 4.57 -16.47
N GLU A 245 -11.67 4.78 -17.52
CA GLU A 245 -11.36 5.72 -18.60
C GLU A 245 -11.37 7.17 -18.13
N ASN A 246 -12.03 7.46 -17.00
CA ASN A 246 -12.10 8.78 -16.37
C ASN A 246 -11.01 9.01 -15.32
N LEU A 247 -10.15 8.03 -15.03
CA LEU A 247 -9.08 8.17 -14.04
C LEU A 247 -7.95 9.05 -14.56
N ASP A 248 -7.53 10.00 -13.75
CA ASP A 248 -6.35 10.81 -14.02
C ASP A 248 -5.05 10.04 -13.68
N ARG A 249 -3.90 10.65 -14.00
CA ARG A 249 -2.59 10.04 -13.72
C ARG A 249 -2.33 9.82 -12.24
N THR A 250 -2.79 10.74 -11.39
CA THR A 250 -2.61 10.68 -9.94
C THR A 250 -3.42 9.52 -9.35
N GLN A 251 -4.68 9.37 -9.79
CA GLN A 251 -5.55 8.26 -9.41
C GLN A 251 -5.00 6.91 -9.86
N ILE A 252 -4.42 6.82 -11.05
CA ILE A 252 -3.75 5.60 -11.54
C ILE A 252 -2.55 5.25 -10.66
N HIS A 253 -1.74 6.23 -10.26
CA HIS A 253 -0.61 6.00 -9.36
C HIS A 253 -1.06 5.56 -7.97
N LEU A 254 -2.09 6.20 -7.42
CA LEU A 254 -2.69 5.82 -6.14
C LEU A 254 -3.23 4.39 -6.18
N MET A 255 -4.02 4.07 -7.23
CA MET A 255 -4.55 2.72 -7.45
C MET A 255 -3.44 1.67 -7.46
N ARG A 256 -2.35 1.93 -8.18
CA ARG A 256 -1.20 1.03 -8.21
C ARG A 256 -0.60 0.83 -6.82
N SER A 257 -0.40 1.90 -6.06
CA SER A 257 0.14 1.82 -4.70
C SER A 257 -0.78 1.02 -3.76
N ILE A 258 -2.09 1.21 -3.86
CA ILE A 258 -3.08 0.45 -3.10
C ILE A 258 -2.99 -1.05 -3.47
N ILE A 259 -2.97 -1.39 -4.76
CA ILE A 259 -2.91 -2.76 -5.27
C ILE A 259 -1.63 -3.47 -4.82
N ASP A 260 -0.48 -2.80 -4.89
CA ASP A 260 0.80 -3.35 -4.43
C ASP A 260 0.75 -3.65 -2.92
N ASN A 261 0.17 -2.77 -2.11
CA ASN A 261 0.00 -2.98 -0.66
C ASN A 261 -0.97 -4.15 -0.35
N ILE A 262 -2.07 -4.28 -1.08
CA ILE A 262 -3.01 -5.40 -0.96
C ILE A 262 -2.31 -6.71 -1.30
N GLY A 263 -1.57 -6.76 -2.41
CA GLY A 263 -0.81 -7.92 -2.82
C GLY A 263 0.16 -8.39 -1.73
N MET A 264 0.91 -7.46 -1.13
CA MET A 264 1.81 -7.75 -0.01
C MET A 264 1.06 -8.22 1.24
N ALA A 265 -0.10 -7.66 1.56
CA ALA A 265 -0.89 -8.05 2.73
C ALA A 265 -1.44 -9.47 2.58
N LEU A 266 -2.01 -9.80 1.42
CA LEU A 266 -2.51 -11.14 1.11
C LEU A 266 -1.39 -12.18 1.10
N ASP A 267 -0.22 -11.84 0.58
CA ASP A 267 0.95 -12.74 0.55
C ASP A 267 1.46 -13.03 1.97
N ARG A 268 1.55 -12.02 2.82
CA ARG A 268 1.90 -12.19 4.24
C ARG A 268 0.88 -13.06 4.98
N PHE A 269 -0.41 -12.81 4.76
CA PHE A 269 -1.48 -13.57 5.39
C PHE A 269 -1.40 -15.05 4.99
N ARG A 270 -1.31 -15.34 3.68
CA ARG A 270 -1.19 -16.70 3.15
C ARG A 270 0.07 -17.41 3.67
N THR A 271 1.20 -16.71 3.70
CA THR A 271 2.46 -17.27 4.22
C THR A 271 2.35 -17.59 5.72
N ALA A 272 1.66 -16.74 6.49
CA ALA A 272 1.42 -16.98 7.91
C ALA A 272 0.53 -18.21 8.13
N GLU A 273 -0.55 -18.37 7.37
CA GLU A 273 -1.43 -19.57 7.43
C GLU A 273 -0.65 -20.85 7.12
N LEU A 274 0.13 -20.86 6.05
CA LEU A 274 0.96 -22.02 5.68
C LEU A 274 1.97 -22.37 6.78
N ARG A 275 2.57 -21.37 7.43
CA ARG A 275 3.49 -21.60 8.56
C ARG A 275 2.79 -22.17 9.78
N ILE A 276 1.56 -21.72 10.06
CA ILE A 276 0.77 -22.26 11.19
C ILE A 276 0.45 -23.72 10.92
N GLN A 277 -0.08 -24.04 9.72
CA GLN A 277 -0.38 -25.42 9.34
C GLN A 277 0.85 -26.34 9.42
N ALA A 278 1.96 -25.93 8.83
CA ALA A 278 3.21 -26.70 8.87
C ALA A 278 3.72 -26.91 10.32
N ARG A 279 3.53 -25.92 11.20
CA ARG A 279 3.89 -26.02 12.61
C ARG A 279 2.99 -27.00 13.38
N GLU A 280 1.69 -26.97 13.10
CA GLU A 280 0.72 -27.87 13.68
C GLU A 280 1.01 -29.32 13.27
N GLU A 281 1.23 -29.58 11.97
CA GLU A 281 1.62 -30.89 11.45
C GLU A 281 2.92 -31.40 12.09
N ALA A 282 3.96 -30.55 12.16
CA ALA A 282 5.22 -30.92 12.81
C ALA A 282 5.07 -31.20 14.31
N THR A 283 4.16 -30.46 14.98
CA THR A 283 3.88 -30.68 16.42
C THR A 283 3.16 -31.99 16.64
N GLN A 284 2.16 -32.31 15.82
CA GLN A 284 1.43 -33.57 15.87
C GLN A 284 2.36 -34.77 15.62
N GLU A 285 3.26 -34.67 14.65
CA GLU A 285 4.21 -35.73 14.33
C GLU A 285 5.21 -35.95 15.47
N ARG A 286 5.74 -34.88 16.07
CA ARG A 286 6.61 -34.94 17.25
C ARG A 286 5.91 -35.59 18.44
N PHE A 287 4.64 -35.20 18.68
CA PHE A 287 3.84 -35.78 19.77
C PHE A 287 3.61 -37.27 19.55
N ARG A 288 3.22 -37.70 18.35
CA ARG A 288 3.03 -39.09 17.96
C ARG A 288 4.32 -39.91 18.18
N SER A 289 5.45 -39.42 17.70
CA SER A 289 6.75 -40.08 17.85
C SER A 289 7.18 -40.20 19.31
N THR A 290 6.97 -39.17 20.13
CA THR A 290 7.28 -39.18 21.56
C THR A 290 6.43 -40.15 22.32
N LEU A 291 5.11 -40.15 22.06
CA LEU A 291 4.17 -41.12 22.69
C LEU A 291 4.55 -42.56 22.38
N LEU A 292 4.81 -42.87 21.10
CA LEU A 292 5.17 -44.24 20.72
C LEU A 292 6.48 -44.69 21.37
N ARG A 293 7.48 -43.80 21.47
CA ARG A 293 8.72 -44.10 22.17
C ARG A 293 8.52 -44.36 23.66
N SER A 294 7.71 -43.54 24.35
CA SER A 294 7.41 -43.71 25.77
C SER A 294 6.67 -45.02 26.02
N ILE A 295 5.57 -45.28 25.29
CA ILE A 295 4.77 -46.49 25.40
C ILE A 295 5.61 -47.75 25.20
N SER A 296 6.51 -47.70 24.21
CA SER A 296 7.41 -48.83 23.92
C SER A 296 8.39 -49.12 25.03
N HIS A 297 8.96 -48.09 25.65
CA HIS A 297 9.84 -48.23 26.81
C HIS A 297 9.06 -48.84 27.99
N ASP A 298 7.84 -48.33 28.24
CA ASP A 298 7.02 -48.76 29.39
C ASP A 298 6.44 -50.17 29.21
N ILE A 299 6.28 -50.66 27.97
CA ILE A 299 5.90 -52.05 27.68
C ILE A 299 7.14 -52.97 27.70
N ARG A 300 8.30 -52.55 27.19
CA ARG A 300 9.50 -53.38 27.15
C ARG A 300 9.96 -53.81 28.53
N THR A 301 9.91 -52.92 29.53
CA THR A 301 10.36 -53.19 30.89
C THR A 301 9.61 -54.37 31.54
N PRO A 302 8.25 -54.42 31.60
CA PRO A 302 7.54 -55.57 32.16
C PRO A 302 7.72 -56.85 31.31
N LEU A 303 7.78 -56.75 29.97
CA LEU A 303 8.00 -57.92 29.11
C LEU A 303 9.37 -58.56 29.37
N THR A 304 10.44 -57.75 29.53
CA THR A 304 11.76 -58.24 29.90
C THR A 304 11.74 -58.97 31.26
N SER A 305 11.02 -58.41 32.23
CA SER A 305 10.86 -59.06 33.55
C SER A 305 10.07 -60.40 33.47
N ILE A 306 9.00 -60.42 32.67
CA ILE A 306 8.21 -61.65 32.46
C ILE A 306 9.04 -62.73 31.77
N SER A 307 9.75 -62.36 30.68
CA SER A 307 10.66 -63.29 29.97
C SER A 307 11.76 -63.81 30.89
N GLY A 308 12.41 -62.96 31.69
CA GLY A 308 13.46 -63.35 32.62
C GLY A 308 12.93 -64.31 33.72
N ASN A 309 11.76 -64.04 34.28
CA ASN A 309 11.17 -64.92 35.27
C ASN A 309 10.76 -66.28 34.67
N ALA A 310 10.18 -66.28 33.48
CA ALA A 310 9.85 -67.52 32.76
C ALA A 310 11.14 -68.34 32.42
N GLU A 311 12.21 -67.69 31.99
CA GLU A 311 13.50 -68.34 31.72
C GLU A 311 14.09 -68.98 33.01
N MET A 312 14.05 -68.27 34.13
CA MET A 312 14.50 -68.83 35.41
C MET A 312 13.67 -70.05 35.84
N LEU A 313 12.37 -69.98 35.62
CA LEU A 313 11.50 -71.12 35.93
C LEU A 313 11.81 -72.33 35.02
N MET A 314 12.06 -72.13 33.76
CA MET A 314 12.52 -73.17 32.84
C MET A 314 13.87 -73.80 33.26
N LYS A 315 14.84 -72.98 33.68
CA LYS A 315 16.14 -73.50 34.20
C LYS A 315 16.00 -74.27 35.51
N ALA A 316 15.02 -73.96 36.39
CA ALA A 316 14.79 -74.61 37.66
C ALA A 316 13.95 -75.85 37.55
N THR A 317 13.36 -76.18 36.39
CA THR A 317 12.38 -77.26 36.19
C THR A 317 12.85 -78.24 35.14
N LYS A 318 12.56 -79.59 35.34
CA LYS A 318 12.88 -80.58 34.30
C LYS A 318 12.04 -80.40 33.05
N SER A 319 12.57 -80.65 31.85
CA SER A 319 11.92 -80.45 30.54
C SER A 319 10.61 -81.24 30.36
N GLU A 320 10.47 -82.34 31.06
CA GLU A 320 9.28 -83.23 31.04
C GLU A 320 8.13 -82.73 31.95
N ASP A 321 8.40 -81.76 32.83
CA ASP A 321 7.41 -81.22 33.76
C ASP A 321 6.42 -80.31 33.06
N TYR A 322 5.18 -80.38 33.43
CA TYR A 322 4.12 -79.47 32.91
C TYR A 322 4.47 -78.00 33.18
N ARG A 323 5.10 -77.72 34.30
CA ARG A 323 5.53 -76.33 34.64
C ARG A 323 6.59 -75.77 33.68
N TYR A 324 7.50 -76.61 33.16
CA TYR A 324 8.43 -76.22 32.14
C TYR A 324 7.70 -75.78 30.84
N ARG A 325 6.70 -76.52 30.39
CA ARG A 325 5.95 -76.17 29.19
C ARG A 325 5.14 -74.87 29.36
N MET A 326 4.56 -74.63 30.53
CA MET A 326 3.89 -73.38 30.83
C MET A 326 4.87 -72.21 30.83
N ALA A 327 6.00 -72.33 31.51
CA ALA A 327 7.06 -71.28 31.52
C ALA A 327 7.58 -70.99 30.12
N LYS A 328 7.75 -72.01 29.26
CA LYS A 328 8.14 -71.88 27.90
C LYS A 328 7.10 -71.06 27.05
N ASN A 329 5.85 -71.40 27.22
CA ASN A 329 4.78 -70.63 26.52
C ASN A 329 4.77 -69.17 26.97
N ILE A 330 4.92 -68.86 28.24
CA ILE A 330 4.97 -67.48 28.74
C ILE A 330 6.20 -66.76 28.18
N TYR A 331 7.36 -67.43 28.08
CA TYR A 331 8.55 -66.87 27.49
C TYR A 331 8.36 -66.53 26.01
N ASP A 332 7.86 -67.51 25.24
CA ASP A 332 7.61 -67.36 23.81
C ASP A 332 6.58 -66.21 23.50
N ASP A 333 5.49 -66.14 24.31
CA ASP A 333 4.50 -65.07 24.21
C ASP A 333 5.10 -63.70 24.52
N ALA A 334 5.92 -63.58 25.58
CA ALA A 334 6.57 -62.33 25.93
C ALA A 334 7.58 -61.85 24.86
N GLN A 335 8.32 -62.80 24.27
CA GLN A 335 9.25 -62.52 23.16
C GLN A 335 8.48 -62.08 21.90
N ASN A 336 7.36 -62.74 21.57
CA ASN A 336 6.55 -62.34 20.44
C ASN A 336 5.95 -60.92 20.61
N LEU A 337 5.45 -60.60 21.81
CA LEU A 337 4.95 -59.24 22.10
C LEU A 337 6.07 -58.21 22.03
N SER A 338 7.26 -58.51 22.52
CA SER A 338 8.44 -57.62 22.39
C SER A 338 8.77 -57.32 20.93
N GLY A 339 8.79 -58.38 20.08
CA GLY A 339 9.01 -58.26 18.65
C GLY A 339 7.91 -57.41 17.96
N MET A 340 6.63 -57.55 18.33
CA MET A 340 5.52 -56.76 17.80
C MET A 340 5.72 -55.27 18.15
N VAL A 341 6.08 -54.93 19.37
CA VAL A 341 6.33 -53.56 19.83
C VAL A 341 7.49 -52.95 19.04
N GLU A 342 8.57 -53.69 18.82
CA GLU A 342 9.72 -53.24 18.03
C GLU A 342 9.38 -53.01 16.54
N ASN A 343 8.54 -53.90 15.97
CA ASN A 343 8.09 -53.72 14.59
C ASN A 343 7.22 -52.48 14.42
N VAL A 344 6.29 -52.18 15.32
CA VAL A 344 5.47 -50.95 15.29
C VAL A 344 6.35 -49.71 15.38
N LEU A 345 7.36 -49.72 16.25
CA LEU A 345 8.35 -48.64 16.35
C LEU A 345 9.19 -48.49 15.09
N GLY A 346 9.63 -49.60 14.50
CA GLY A 346 10.38 -49.60 13.25
C GLY A 346 9.64 -48.97 12.09
N ILE A 347 8.34 -49.32 11.95
CA ILE A 347 7.47 -48.70 10.93
C ILE A 347 7.35 -47.20 11.15
N THR A 348 7.12 -46.75 12.36
CA THR A 348 6.99 -45.32 12.70
C THR A 348 8.27 -44.55 12.48
N ARG A 349 9.44 -45.15 12.72
CA ARG A 349 10.74 -44.52 12.39
C ARG A 349 10.97 -44.38 10.89
N LEU A 350 10.53 -45.37 10.09
CA LEU A 350 10.60 -45.30 8.62
C LEU A 350 9.67 -44.21 8.07
N GLU A 351 8.46 -44.09 8.58
CA GLU A 351 7.52 -43.02 8.20
C GLU A 351 8.05 -41.62 8.55
N SER A 352 8.77 -41.48 9.68
CA SER A 352 9.36 -40.20 10.10
C SER A 352 10.65 -39.80 9.36
N GLY A 353 11.11 -40.55 8.37
CA GLY A 353 12.26 -40.22 7.52
C GLY A 353 13.63 -40.29 8.21
N VAL A 354 13.74 -40.92 9.38
CA VAL A 354 15.02 -41.13 10.07
C VAL A 354 15.77 -42.27 9.37
N GLU A 355 16.88 -41.96 8.68
CA GLU A 355 17.77 -42.94 8.10
C GLU A 355 18.21 -43.98 9.17
N ILE A 356 17.87 -45.24 8.97
CA ILE A 356 18.35 -46.34 9.79
C ILE A 356 19.79 -46.62 9.35
N LYS A 357 20.79 -46.16 10.11
CA LYS A 357 22.14 -46.65 10.00
C LYS A 357 22.14 -48.12 10.39
N LYS A 358 22.29 -49.01 9.40
CA LYS A 358 22.51 -50.42 9.60
C LYS A 358 23.96 -50.58 10.12
N GLU A 359 24.15 -50.77 11.41
CA GLU A 359 25.42 -51.32 11.92
C GLU A 359 25.47 -52.76 11.48
N VAL A 360 26.29 -53.06 10.50
CA VAL A 360 26.69 -54.42 10.17
C VAL A 360 27.83 -54.76 11.10
N GLU A 361 27.53 -55.48 12.20
CA GLU A 361 28.55 -56.21 12.91
C GLU A 361 29.09 -57.30 11.99
N VAL A 362 30.32 -57.12 11.53
CA VAL A 362 31.10 -58.17 10.89
C VAL A 362 31.71 -59.00 12.02
N ALA A 363 31.14 -60.17 12.27
CA ALA A 363 31.79 -61.16 13.13
C ALA A 363 33.02 -61.70 12.40
N GLU A 364 34.19 -61.51 12.98
CA GLU A 364 35.40 -62.29 12.69
C GLU A 364 35.35 -63.67 13.32
#